data_aea37209f424a1ccc89592ea745c4b6e
#
_entry.id   aea37209f424a1ccc89592ea745c4b6e
#
_cell.length_a   1.000
_cell.length_b   1.000
_cell.length_c   1.000
_cell.angle_alpha   90.00
_cell.angle_beta   90.00
_cell.angle_gamma   90.00
#
_symmetry.space_group_name_H-M   'P 1'
#
loop_
_entity.id
_entity.type
_entity.pdbx_description
1 polymer ?
#
loop_
_entity_poly.entity_id
_entity_poly.type
_entity_poly.pdbx_seq_one_letter_code
_entity_poly.pdbx_strand_id
1 'polypeptide(L)'
;MLEEMVIDGIEILGGGDAADPADEALLRAAQGDQRAFAERYDMMSARVFGLILRVVVDRSQSEEVLQEVFLEAWQTATSFDADRGRARSWLLTIAHRRAVDRVRASQASRRRDL
;
A
#
# COMPACT_ATOMS: atom_id res chain seq x y z
N MET A 1 -10.61 -10.72 5.87
CA MET A 1 -9.51 -10.74 6.86
C MET A 1 -8.20 -10.53 6.13
N LEU A 2 -7.36 -9.70 6.70
CA LEU A 2 -6.08 -9.40 6.06
C LEU A 2 -5.19 -10.63 5.96
N GLU A 3 -5.26 -11.51 6.93
CA GLU A 3 -4.45 -12.70 6.96
C GLU A 3 -4.75 -13.69 5.85
N GLU A 4 -5.86 -13.51 5.17
CA GLU A 4 -6.22 -14.35 4.04
C GLU A 4 -5.77 -13.78 2.72
N MET A 5 -5.22 -12.58 2.73
CA MET A 5 -4.79 -11.94 1.51
C MET A 5 -3.40 -12.41 1.13
N VAL A 6 -3.31 -13.19 0.08
CA VAL A 6 -2.03 -13.55 -0.53
C VAL A 6 -1.98 -12.86 -1.88
N ILE A 7 -1.00 -12.00 -2.06
CA ILE A 7 -0.87 -11.21 -3.28
C ILE A 7 0.49 -11.51 -3.87
N ASP A 8 0.48 -12.12 -5.05
CA ASP A 8 1.72 -12.47 -5.76
C ASP A 8 2.68 -13.32 -4.94
N GLY A 9 2.14 -14.24 -4.14
CA GLY A 9 2.97 -15.05 -3.29
C GLY A 9 3.52 -14.33 -2.07
N ILE A 10 3.02 -13.13 -1.81
CA ILE A 10 3.40 -12.41 -0.61
C ILE A 10 2.47 -12.81 0.50
N GLU A 11 3.03 -13.40 1.53
CA GLU A 11 2.28 -13.65 2.74
C GLU A 11 2.09 -12.34 3.48
N ILE A 12 0.84 -11.98 3.66
CA ILE A 12 0.52 -10.78 4.42
C ILE A 12 0.65 -11.04 5.90
N LEU A 13 0.42 -12.26 6.31
CA LEU A 13 0.68 -12.64 7.69
C LEU A 13 2.18 -12.54 7.97
N GLY A 14 2.51 -11.72 8.90
CA GLY A 14 3.87 -11.60 9.34
C GLY A 14 4.28 -12.87 10.07
N GLY A 15 5.15 -13.65 9.49
CA GLY A 15 5.52 -14.93 10.03
C GLY A 15 6.60 -14.91 11.09
N GLY A 16 7.37 -13.88 11.19
CA GLY A 16 8.52 -13.88 12.07
C GLY A 16 8.35 -12.95 13.25
N ASP A 17 9.09 -13.24 14.30
CA ASP A 17 9.18 -12.38 15.46
C ASP A 17 10.20 -11.26 15.26
N ALA A 18 11.05 -11.40 14.24
CA ALA A 18 12.05 -10.39 13.94
C ALA A 18 11.37 -9.13 13.40
N ALA A 19 11.86 -7.99 13.81
CA ALA A 19 11.37 -6.72 13.34
C ALA A 19 11.56 -6.61 11.82
N ASP A 20 10.49 -6.29 11.11
CA ASP A 20 10.55 -6.01 9.69
C ASP A 20 11.10 -4.59 9.53
N PRO A 21 12.14 -4.38 8.69
CA PRO A 21 12.63 -3.01 8.47
C PRO A 21 11.55 -2.04 8.01
N ALA A 22 10.54 -2.52 7.26
CA ALA A 22 9.42 -1.68 6.85
C ALA A 22 8.57 -1.27 8.04
N ASP A 23 8.39 -2.15 9.04
CA ASP A 23 7.66 -1.81 10.26
C ASP A 23 8.37 -0.72 11.05
N GLU A 24 9.69 -0.83 11.19
CA GLU A 24 10.47 0.17 11.90
C GLU A 24 10.43 1.52 11.19
N ALA A 25 10.56 1.51 9.86
CA ALA A 25 10.51 2.74 9.06
C ALA A 25 9.14 3.41 9.21
N LEU A 26 8.06 2.63 9.22
CA LEU A 26 6.72 3.17 9.39
C LEU A 26 6.52 3.76 10.78
N LEU A 27 7.04 3.10 11.81
CA LEU A 27 6.95 3.64 13.17
C LEU A 27 7.68 4.97 13.29
N ARG A 28 8.85 5.11 12.64
CA ARG A 28 9.55 6.40 12.62
C ARG A 28 8.79 7.43 11.82
N ALA A 29 8.14 7.04 10.71
CA ALA A 29 7.31 7.95 9.93
C ALA A 29 6.12 8.44 10.76
N ALA A 30 5.54 7.57 11.58
CA ALA A 30 4.45 7.95 12.48
C ALA A 30 4.89 8.99 13.49
N GLN A 31 6.19 9.10 13.74
CA GLN A 31 6.77 10.12 14.60
C GLN A 31 7.19 11.37 13.83
N GLY A 32 6.84 11.44 12.53
CA GLY A 32 7.13 12.60 11.70
C GLY A 32 8.47 12.55 10.96
N ASP A 33 9.10 11.40 10.88
CA ASP A 33 10.39 11.26 10.22
C ASP A 33 10.20 10.98 8.72
N GLN A 34 10.42 12.01 7.89
CA GLN A 34 10.29 11.90 6.44
C GLN A 34 11.32 10.96 5.83
N ARG A 35 12.48 10.82 6.45
CA ARG A 35 13.52 9.92 5.97
C ARG A 35 13.06 8.47 6.13
N ALA A 36 12.42 8.15 7.23
CA ALA A 36 11.86 6.83 7.45
C ALA A 36 10.76 6.52 6.42
N PHE A 37 9.96 7.52 6.04
CA PHE A 37 8.97 7.35 5.00
C PHE A 37 9.62 7.01 3.66
N ALA A 38 10.69 7.71 3.29
CA ALA A 38 11.40 7.44 2.04
C ALA A 38 12.01 6.04 2.03
N GLU A 39 12.58 5.59 3.14
CA GLU A 39 13.10 4.24 3.27
C GLU A 39 12.02 3.20 3.01
N ARG A 40 10.85 3.38 3.60
CA ARG A 40 9.73 2.46 3.39
C ARG A 40 9.27 2.47 1.94
N TYR A 41 9.24 3.64 1.34
CA TYR A 41 8.90 3.76 -0.07
C TYR A 41 9.82 2.89 -0.92
N ASP A 42 11.13 3.03 -0.72
CA ASP A 42 12.11 2.28 -1.50
C ASP A 42 11.98 0.77 -1.29
N MET A 43 11.70 0.36 -0.07
CA MET A 43 11.57 -1.06 0.26
C MET A 43 10.32 -1.69 -0.33
N MET A 44 9.25 -0.92 -0.47
CA MET A 44 7.93 -1.48 -0.77
C MET A 44 7.39 -1.11 -2.15
N SER A 45 7.96 -0.09 -2.80
CA SER A 45 7.33 0.49 -3.99
C SER A 45 7.13 -0.53 -5.12
N ALA A 46 8.11 -1.39 -5.37
CA ALA A 46 7.98 -2.37 -6.45
C ALA A 46 6.83 -3.34 -6.22
N ARG A 47 6.66 -3.81 -4.99
CA ARG A 47 5.58 -4.74 -4.66
C ARG A 47 4.23 -4.06 -4.72
N VAL A 48 4.14 -2.87 -4.16
CA VAL A 48 2.91 -2.10 -4.17
C VAL A 48 2.51 -1.79 -5.61
N PHE A 49 3.46 -1.36 -6.42
CA PHE A 49 3.18 -1.07 -7.83
C PHE A 49 2.73 -2.32 -8.58
N GLY A 50 3.36 -3.46 -8.33
CA GLY A 50 2.95 -4.71 -8.97
C GLY A 50 1.50 -5.06 -8.67
N LEU A 51 1.07 -4.90 -7.42
CA LEU A 51 -0.32 -5.13 -7.04
C LEU A 51 -1.25 -4.17 -7.77
N ILE A 52 -0.92 -2.88 -7.76
CA ILE A 52 -1.75 -1.86 -8.39
C ILE A 52 -1.89 -2.14 -9.88
N LEU A 53 -0.78 -2.43 -10.56
CA LEU A 53 -0.76 -2.65 -11.99
C LEU A 53 -1.62 -3.85 -12.40
N ARG A 54 -1.69 -4.89 -11.56
CA ARG A 54 -2.53 -6.04 -11.85
C ARG A 54 -4.02 -5.72 -11.77
N VAL A 55 -4.40 -4.79 -10.92
CA VAL A 55 -5.81 -4.41 -10.74
C VAL A 55 -6.20 -3.32 -11.74
N VAL A 56 -5.38 -2.28 -11.87
CA VAL A 56 -5.69 -1.11 -12.70
C VAL A 56 -5.35 -1.35 -14.17
N VAL A 57 -4.29 -2.09 -14.44
CA VAL A 57 -3.77 -2.47 -15.76
C VAL A 57 -3.07 -1.32 -16.46
N ASP A 58 -3.70 -0.17 -16.56
CA ASP A 58 -3.10 1.00 -17.21
C ASP A 58 -1.90 1.50 -16.40
N ARG A 59 -0.73 1.57 -17.05
CA ARG A 59 0.51 1.90 -16.36
C ARG A 59 0.50 3.33 -15.82
N SER A 60 0.02 4.27 -16.60
CA SER A 60 0.00 5.67 -16.20
C SER A 60 -0.90 5.88 -14.98
N GLN A 61 -2.09 5.31 -15.02
CA GLN A 61 -3.00 5.39 -13.88
C GLN A 61 -2.43 4.63 -12.67
N SER A 62 -1.75 3.52 -12.90
CA SER A 62 -1.13 2.76 -11.82
C SER A 62 -0.05 3.56 -11.11
N GLU A 63 0.71 4.35 -11.85
CA GLU A 63 1.73 5.24 -11.27
C GLU A 63 1.09 6.32 -10.40
N GLU A 64 -0.03 6.87 -10.84
CA GLU A 64 -0.78 7.85 -10.04
C GLU A 64 -1.30 7.22 -8.75
N VAL A 65 -1.86 6.02 -8.84
CA VAL A 65 -2.35 5.31 -7.66
C VAL A 65 -1.21 5.01 -6.70
N LEU A 66 -0.05 4.64 -7.22
CA LEU A 66 1.12 4.39 -6.37
C LEU A 66 1.47 5.62 -5.53
N GLN A 67 1.49 6.79 -6.15
CA GLN A 67 1.75 8.03 -5.43
C GLN A 67 0.69 8.30 -4.37
N GLU A 68 -0.58 8.08 -4.70
CA GLU A 68 -1.69 8.26 -3.77
C GLU A 68 -1.58 7.33 -2.57
N VAL A 69 -1.16 6.08 -2.81
CA VAL A 69 -0.99 5.10 -1.73
C VAL A 69 0.05 5.57 -0.73
N PHE A 70 1.22 6.02 -1.22
CA PHE A 70 2.28 6.44 -0.31
C PHE A 70 1.98 7.77 0.34
N LEU A 71 1.25 8.65 -0.33
CA LEU A 71 0.79 9.89 0.30
C LEU A 71 -0.19 9.60 1.44
N GLU A 72 -1.16 8.73 1.20
CA GLU A 72 -2.08 8.32 2.25
C GLU A 72 -1.33 7.64 3.39
N ALA A 73 -0.38 6.77 3.06
CA ALA A 73 0.43 6.10 4.08
C ALA A 73 1.18 7.10 4.95
N TRP A 74 1.76 8.12 4.34
CA TRP A 74 2.43 9.17 5.10
C TRP A 74 1.45 9.92 6.00
N GLN A 75 0.31 10.32 5.45
CA GLN A 75 -0.68 11.11 6.17
C GLN A 75 -1.32 10.35 7.32
N THR A 76 -1.42 9.03 7.19
CA THR A 76 -2.08 8.20 8.20
C THR A 76 -1.11 7.30 8.97
N ALA A 77 0.19 7.57 8.87
CA ALA A 77 1.20 6.75 9.53
C ALA A 77 0.97 6.66 11.04
N THR A 78 0.44 7.73 11.66
CA THR A 78 0.12 7.74 13.08
C THR A 78 -0.98 6.75 13.46
N SER A 79 -1.75 6.29 12.47
CA SER A 79 -2.79 5.28 12.68
C SER A 79 -2.26 3.85 12.64
N PHE A 80 -1.01 3.67 12.28
CA PHE A 80 -0.42 2.35 12.22
C PHE A 80 -0.29 1.77 13.62
N ASP A 81 -0.75 0.54 13.76
CA ASP A 81 -0.69 -0.18 15.03
C ASP A 81 0.06 -1.49 14.78
N ALA A 82 1.30 -1.55 15.24
CA ALA A 82 2.16 -2.72 15.06
C ALA A 82 1.60 -3.96 15.73
N ASP A 83 0.77 -3.80 16.74
CA ASP A 83 0.13 -4.95 17.43
C ASP A 83 -0.95 -5.59 16.59
N ARG A 84 -1.49 -4.87 15.59
CA ARG A 84 -2.55 -5.37 14.71
C ARG A 84 -2.06 -5.92 13.39
N GLY A 85 -0.80 -5.68 13.05
CA GLY A 85 -0.27 -6.16 11.79
C GLY A 85 1.04 -5.51 11.43
N ARG A 86 1.53 -5.88 10.27
CA ARG A 86 2.80 -5.39 9.76
C ARG A 86 2.59 -4.26 8.78
N ALA A 87 3.59 -3.41 8.67
CA ALA A 87 3.56 -2.30 7.73
C ALA A 87 3.31 -2.77 6.30
N ARG A 88 3.89 -3.91 5.92
CA ARG A 88 3.69 -4.49 4.59
C ARG A 88 2.21 -4.78 4.33
N SER A 89 1.56 -5.47 5.26
CA SER A 89 0.14 -5.79 5.14
C SER A 89 -0.71 -4.54 5.07
N TRP A 90 -0.38 -3.56 5.90
CA TRP A 90 -1.10 -2.30 5.96
C TRP A 90 -1.02 -1.54 4.64
N LEU A 91 0.20 -1.44 4.07
CA LEU A 91 0.41 -0.77 2.79
C LEU A 91 -0.30 -1.48 1.65
N LEU A 92 -0.24 -2.81 1.61
CA LEU A 92 -0.90 -3.57 0.55
C LEU A 92 -2.42 -3.46 0.64
N THR A 93 -2.96 -3.33 1.84
CA THR A 93 -4.39 -3.09 2.03
C THR A 93 -4.80 -1.74 1.45
N ILE A 94 -4.04 -0.71 1.72
CA ILE A 94 -4.29 0.62 1.15
C ILE A 94 -4.19 0.56 -0.37
N ALA A 95 -3.16 -0.09 -0.88
CA ALA A 95 -2.93 -0.20 -2.32
C ALA A 95 -4.08 -0.91 -3.02
N HIS A 96 -4.54 -2.02 -2.47
CA HIS A 96 -5.66 -2.77 -3.05
C HIS A 96 -6.93 -1.92 -3.07
N ARG A 97 -7.24 -1.28 -1.96
CA ARG A 97 -8.44 -0.46 -1.87
C ARG A 97 -8.42 0.68 -2.89
N ARG A 98 -7.28 1.39 -2.98
CA ARG A 98 -7.18 2.49 -3.93
C ARG A 98 -7.20 2.04 -5.37
N ALA A 99 -6.59 0.89 -5.67
CA ALA A 99 -6.61 0.33 -7.02
C ALA A 99 -8.04 -0.04 -7.44
N VAL A 100 -8.79 -0.69 -6.56
CA VAL A 100 -10.18 -1.03 -6.82
C VAL A 100 -11.03 0.21 -7.00
N ASP A 101 -10.83 1.22 -6.15
CA ASP A 101 -11.57 2.48 -6.25
C ASP A 101 -11.29 3.17 -7.58
N ARG A 102 -10.03 3.14 -8.06
CA ARG A 102 -9.69 3.73 -9.35
C ARG A 102 -10.40 3.02 -10.50
N VAL A 103 -10.44 1.69 -10.47
CA VAL A 103 -11.14 0.91 -11.50
C VAL A 103 -12.63 1.24 -11.50
N ARG A 104 -13.24 1.33 -10.33
CA ARG A 104 -14.67 1.68 -10.21
C ARG A 104 -14.95 3.08 -10.73
N ALA A 105 -14.09 4.03 -10.43
CA ALA A 105 -14.23 5.40 -10.92
C ALA A 105 -14.10 5.45 -12.42
N SER A 106 -13.15 4.72 -13.01
CA SER A 106 -12.97 4.66 -14.47
C SER A 106 -14.18 4.04 -15.16
N GLN A 107 -14.73 2.99 -14.58
CA GLN A 107 -15.93 2.34 -15.13
C GLN A 107 -17.13 3.27 -15.08
N ALA A 108 -17.32 3.97 -13.98
CA ALA A 108 -18.41 4.94 -13.84
C ALA A 108 -18.29 6.07 -14.85
N SER A 109 -17.07 6.56 -15.08
CA SER A 109 -16.81 7.61 -16.06
C SER A 109 -17.15 7.12 -17.47
N ARG A 110 -16.72 5.91 -17.83
CA ARG A 110 -17.03 5.36 -19.16
C ARG A 110 -18.53 5.19 -19.36
N ARG A 111 -19.28 4.81 -18.34
CA ARG A 111 -20.73 4.68 -18.43
C ARG A 111 -21.40 6.03 -18.67
N ARG A 112 -20.90 7.08 -18.04
CA ARG A 112 -21.46 8.43 -18.25
C ARG A 112 -21.20 8.94 -19.65
N ASP A 113 -20.08 8.52 -20.25
CA ASP A 113 -19.69 8.99 -21.58
C ASP A 113 -20.41 8.25 -22.72
N LEU A 114 -21.12 7.18 -22.42
CA LEU A 114 -21.94 6.49 -23.39
C LEU A 114 -23.29 7.25 -23.62
#